data_c4e86dbb3ed1d65019987f7055f6be7c
#
_entry.id   c4e86dbb3ed1d65019987f7055f6be7c
#
_cell.length_a   1.000
_cell.length_b   1.000
_cell.length_c   1.000
_cell.angle_alpha   90.00
_cell.angle_beta   90.00
_cell.angle_gamma   90.00
#
_symmetry.space_group_name_H-M   'P 1'
#
loop_
_entity.id
_entity.type
_entity.pdbx_description
1 polymer ?
#
loop_
_entity_poly.entity_id
_entity_poly.type
_entity_poly.pdbx_seq_one_letter_code
_entity_poly.pdbx_strand_id
1 'polypeptide(L)'
;MRRWPVLLAALVMLAIGSAALSRPHQPVDGADPSTSLNARTPVPAPVMSSLRQACFDCHSDETRWPWYAALPVASHLIEGDVTAGRGQLNLSRWTQYNPFDRADLLDKICERASTGKMPPWQYRMLHSEARLSAPDIRALCDWSEREAARLVQGGS
;
A
#
# COMPACT_ATOMS: atom_id res chain seq x y z
N MET A 1 25.96 15.42 42.93
CA MET A 1 26.57 14.73 41.76
C MET A 1 25.52 14.59 40.69
N ARG A 2 25.73 15.13 39.49
CA ARG A 2 24.73 15.15 38.40
C ARG A 2 24.58 13.74 37.82
N ARG A 3 23.45 13.06 38.03
CA ARG A 3 23.12 11.72 37.48
C ARG A 3 22.68 11.74 36.01
N TRP A 4 22.66 12.93 35.41
CA TRP A 4 22.23 13.16 34.02
C TRP A 4 23.03 12.36 32.97
N PRO A 5 24.41 12.28 33.05
CA PRO A 5 25.15 11.53 32.03
C PRO A 5 24.85 10.01 32.06
N VAL A 6 24.53 9.46 33.24
CA VAL A 6 24.15 8.05 33.38
C VAL A 6 22.79 7.78 32.79
N LEU A 7 21.83 8.69 32.99
CA LEU A 7 20.47 8.59 32.39
C LEU A 7 20.53 8.74 30.87
N LEU A 8 21.35 9.65 30.35
CA LEU A 8 21.55 9.81 28.90
C LEU A 8 22.21 8.56 28.30
N ALA A 9 23.23 8.00 28.94
CA ALA A 9 23.84 6.76 28.47
C ALA A 9 22.86 5.58 28.47
N ALA A 10 22.03 5.44 29.50
CA ALA A 10 20.98 4.41 29.56
C ALA A 10 19.94 4.57 28.45
N LEU A 11 19.50 5.81 28.17
CA LEU A 11 18.54 6.09 27.09
C LEU A 11 19.14 5.78 25.69
N VAL A 12 20.41 6.13 25.47
CA VAL A 12 21.12 5.81 24.24
C VAL A 12 21.28 4.30 24.06
N MET A 13 21.66 3.58 25.12
CA MET A 13 21.77 2.11 25.07
C MET A 13 20.41 1.45 24.84
N LEU A 14 19.33 1.97 25.42
CA LEU A 14 17.97 1.49 25.20
C LEU A 14 17.52 1.73 23.75
N ALA A 15 17.83 2.90 23.20
CA ALA A 15 17.56 3.24 21.81
C ALA A 15 18.33 2.36 20.82
N ILE A 16 19.63 2.12 21.07
CA ILE A 16 20.46 1.23 20.26
C ILE A 16 19.98 -0.23 20.39
N GLY A 17 19.66 -0.68 21.59
CA GLY A 17 19.12 -2.02 21.83
C GLY A 17 17.77 -2.24 21.14
N SER A 18 16.88 -1.25 21.18
CA SER A 18 15.58 -1.34 20.49
C SER A 18 15.73 -1.30 18.97
N ALA A 19 16.66 -0.53 18.41
CA ALA A 19 16.96 -0.52 16.99
C ALA A 19 17.56 -1.87 16.50
N ALA A 20 18.39 -2.51 17.32
CA ALA A 20 18.96 -3.83 17.01
C ALA A 20 17.93 -4.98 17.06
N LEU A 21 16.88 -4.84 17.88
CA LEU A 21 15.78 -5.81 17.97
C LEU A 21 14.72 -5.63 16.88
N SER A 22 14.67 -4.45 16.28
CA SER A 22 13.79 -4.17 15.14
C SER A 22 14.42 -4.70 13.87
N ARG A 23 14.13 -5.96 13.54
CA ARG A 23 14.53 -6.49 12.24
C ARG A 23 13.74 -5.73 11.17
N PRO A 24 14.40 -5.07 10.19
CA PRO A 24 13.67 -4.53 9.06
C PRO A 24 12.90 -5.69 8.41
N HIS A 25 11.62 -5.49 8.18
CA HIS A 25 10.80 -6.45 7.45
C HIS A 25 11.45 -6.69 6.08
N GLN A 26 11.77 -7.94 5.78
CA GLN A 26 12.27 -8.28 4.45
C GLN A 26 11.09 -8.22 3.48
N PRO A 27 11.22 -7.58 2.32
CA PRO A 27 10.18 -7.61 1.31
C PRO A 27 9.85 -9.07 1.00
N VAL A 28 8.57 -9.39 0.90
CA VAL A 28 8.13 -10.69 0.40
C VAL A 28 8.71 -10.84 -1.00
N ASP A 29 9.40 -11.94 -1.26
CA ASP A 29 10.00 -12.25 -2.57
C ASP A 29 8.97 -12.03 -3.67
N GLY A 30 9.35 -11.27 -4.68
CA GLY A 30 8.64 -10.71 -5.80
C GLY A 30 7.24 -11.25 -6.13
N ALA A 31 6.32 -10.36 -6.38
CA ALA A 31 5.00 -10.70 -6.87
C ALA A 31 5.11 -11.59 -8.12
N ASP A 32 4.32 -12.65 -8.19
CA ASP A 32 4.18 -13.43 -9.41
C ASP A 32 3.47 -12.58 -10.48
N PRO A 33 4.15 -12.21 -11.58
CA PRO A 33 3.55 -11.39 -12.62
C PRO A 33 2.28 -12.02 -13.22
N SER A 34 2.18 -13.35 -13.21
CA SER A 34 1.03 -14.08 -13.76
C SER A 34 -0.25 -13.94 -12.94
N THR A 35 -0.12 -13.59 -11.66
CA THR A 35 -1.25 -13.37 -10.75
C THR A 35 -1.58 -11.89 -10.52
N SER A 36 -0.71 -11.00 -10.95
CA SER A 36 -0.84 -9.56 -10.72
C SER A 36 -1.99 -8.93 -11.52
N LEU A 37 -2.37 -7.71 -11.13
CA LEU A 37 -3.40 -6.90 -11.79
C LEU A 37 -3.16 -6.84 -13.32
N ASN A 38 -1.93 -6.63 -13.75
CA ASN A 38 -1.58 -6.51 -15.16
C ASN A 38 -1.68 -7.81 -15.96
N ALA A 39 -1.76 -8.97 -15.29
CA ALA A 39 -1.74 -10.26 -15.98
C ALA A 39 -2.95 -10.46 -16.90
N ARG A 40 -4.11 -9.93 -16.48
CA ARG A 40 -5.38 -10.13 -17.19
C ARG A 40 -6.28 -8.89 -17.29
N THR A 41 -5.83 -7.77 -16.73
CA THR A 41 -6.61 -6.53 -16.69
C THR A 41 -5.86 -5.44 -17.44
N PRO A 42 -6.42 -4.88 -18.52
CA PRO A 42 -5.80 -3.78 -19.24
C PRO A 42 -5.89 -2.51 -18.38
N VAL A 43 -4.76 -2.07 -17.83
CA VAL A 43 -4.67 -0.86 -17.01
C VAL A 43 -3.99 0.23 -17.83
N PRO A 44 -4.65 1.38 -18.09
CA PRO A 44 -4.00 2.52 -18.75
C PRO A 44 -2.78 3.01 -17.97
N ALA A 45 -1.74 3.42 -18.66
CA ALA A 45 -0.48 3.84 -18.04
C ALA A 45 -0.65 4.94 -16.96
N PRO A 46 -1.48 5.98 -17.14
CA PRO A 46 -1.73 6.97 -16.09
C PRO A 46 -2.37 6.36 -14.84
N VAL A 47 -3.34 5.46 -15.00
CA VAL A 47 -4.00 4.76 -13.88
C VAL A 47 -3.00 3.86 -13.14
N MET A 48 -2.17 3.12 -13.88
CA MET A 48 -1.13 2.29 -13.29
C MET A 48 -0.12 3.13 -12.50
N SER A 49 0.26 4.30 -13.01
CA SER A 49 1.12 5.24 -12.29
C SER A 49 0.49 5.67 -10.96
N SER A 50 -0.78 6.04 -10.97
CA SER A 50 -1.53 6.42 -9.75
C SER A 50 -1.62 5.26 -8.76
N LEU A 51 -1.92 4.05 -9.22
CA LEU A 51 -1.96 2.86 -8.38
C LEU A 51 -0.60 2.55 -7.74
N ARG A 52 0.51 2.65 -8.51
CA ARG A 52 1.86 2.41 -7.99
C ARG A 52 2.30 3.45 -6.97
N GLN A 53 1.91 4.71 -7.15
CA GLN A 53 2.28 5.80 -6.24
C GLN A 53 1.45 5.80 -4.95
N ALA A 54 0.18 5.42 -5.02
CA ALA A 54 -0.78 5.64 -3.95
C ALA A 54 -1.32 4.36 -3.28
N CYS A 55 -1.20 3.19 -3.90
CA CYS A 55 -1.85 1.96 -3.44
C CYS A 55 -0.88 0.79 -3.25
N PHE A 56 0.09 0.62 -4.15
CA PHE A 56 0.91 -0.59 -4.23
C PHE A 56 1.71 -0.87 -2.95
N ASP A 57 2.21 0.14 -2.26
CA ASP A 57 3.05 -0.07 -1.07
C ASP A 57 2.30 -0.81 0.06
N CYS A 58 0.97 -0.61 0.18
CA CYS A 58 0.16 -1.33 1.16
C CYS A 58 -0.69 -2.45 0.54
N HIS A 59 -0.99 -2.37 -0.76
CA HIS A 59 -1.94 -3.28 -1.41
C HIS A 59 -1.28 -4.16 -2.49
N SER A 60 0.01 -4.47 -2.37
CA SER A 60 0.69 -5.43 -3.23
C SER A 60 1.81 -6.17 -2.51
N ASP A 61 2.34 -7.22 -3.11
CA ASP A 61 3.55 -7.90 -2.64
C ASP A 61 4.84 -7.21 -3.17
N GLU A 62 4.72 -5.93 -3.64
CA GLU A 62 5.79 -5.08 -4.18
C GLU A 62 6.03 -3.82 -3.30
N THR A 63 5.93 -3.94 -1.98
CA THR A 63 6.10 -2.80 -1.04
C THR A 63 7.50 -2.20 -1.15
N ARG A 64 7.58 -0.89 -1.37
CA ARG A 64 8.83 -0.12 -1.29
C ARG A 64 9.02 0.36 0.15
N TRP A 65 9.80 -0.38 0.92
CA TRP A 65 10.01 -0.06 2.34
C TRP A 65 10.79 1.24 2.48
N PRO A 66 10.23 2.27 3.14
CA PRO A 66 10.93 3.52 3.37
C PRO A 66 12.03 3.35 4.42
N TRP A 67 13.03 4.23 4.41
CA TRP A 67 14.14 4.18 5.37
C TRP A 67 13.68 4.22 6.85
N TYR A 68 12.61 4.93 7.13
CA TYR A 68 12.06 5.01 8.50
C TYR A 68 11.33 3.73 8.94
N ALA A 69 11.07 2.80 8.04
CA ALA A 69 10.57 1.46 8.41
C ALA A 69 11.60 0.65 9.23
N ALA A 70 12.86 1.10 9.27
CA ALA A 70 13.88 0.54 10.17
C ALA A 70 13.74 1.03 11.63
N LEU A 71 12.90 2.05 11.90
CA LEU A 71 12.69 2.56 13.25
C LEU A 71 11.66 1.68 13.98
N PRO A 72 11.87 1.31 15.25
CA PRO A 72 11.07 0.31 15.97
C PRO A 72 9.57 0.57 15.97
N VAL A 73 9.16 1.81 16.26
CA VAL A 73 7.73 2.17 16.32
C VAL A 73 7.13 2.27 14.91
N ALA A 74 7.86 2.86 13.96
CA ALA A 74 7.40 3.01 12.58
C ALA A 74 7.28 1.65 11.88
N SER A 75 8.21 0.73 12.12
CA SER A 75 8.19 -0.64 11.60
C SER A 75 6.86 -1.33 11.91
N HIS A 76 6.45 -1.38 13.17
CA HIS A 76 5.21 -2.02 13.57
C HIS A 76 3.95 -1.38 12.96
N LEU A 77 3.93 -0.04 12.87
CA LEU A 77 2.80 0.66 12.25
C LEU A 77 2.71 0.35 10.76
N ILE A 78 3.82 0.42 10.04
CA ILE A 78 3.87 0.16 8.59
C ILE A 78 3.55 -1.32 8.30
N GLU A 79 4.11 -2.26 9.06
CA GLU A 79 3.78 -3.68 8.93
C GLU A 79 2.30 -3.98 9.17
N GLY A 80 1.70 -3.30 10.15
CA GLY A 80 0.26 -3.36 10.43
C GLY A 80 -0.56 -2.85 9.25
N ASP A 81 -0.22 -1.68 8.71
CA ASP A 81 -0.91 -1.07 7.57
C ASP A 81 -0.78 -1.92 6.30
N VAL A 82 0.42 -2.44 6.01
CA VAL A 82 0.66 -3.34 4.85
C VAL A 82 -0.11 -4.64 5.01
N THR A 83 -0.09 -5.25 6.20
CA THR A 83 -0.82 -6.50 6.48
C THR A 83 -2.33 -6.29 6.32
N ALA A 84 -2.88 -5.24 6.90
CA ALA A 84 -4.28 -4.90 6.77
C ALA A 84 -4.66 -4.55 5.32
N GLY A 85 -3.81 -3.79 4.62
CA GLY A 85 -3.99 -3.43 3.22
C GLY A 85 -4.07 -4.67 2.32
N ARG A 86 -3.11 -5.58 2.43
CA ARG A 86 -3.07 -6.85 1.67
C ARG A 86 -4.24 -7.76 2.01
N GLY A 87 -4.72 -7.76 3.25
CA GLY A 87 -5.91 -8.51 3.67
C GLY A 87 -7.20 -8.01 3.06
N GLN A 88 -7.29 -6.71 2.75
CA GLN A 88 -8.46 -6.08 2.11
C GLN A 88 -8.41 -6.19 0.58
N LEU A 89 -7.22 -5.94 0.00
CA LEU A 89 -6.96 -5.93 -1.43
C LEU A 89 -5.48 -6.23 -1.64
N ASN A 90 -5.15 -7.21 -2.49
CA ASN A 90 -3.79 -7.46 -2.93
C ASN A 90 -3.70 -7.47 -4.46
N LEU A 91 -3.14 -6.40 -5.03
CA LEU A 91 -3.02 -6.21 -6.48
C LEU A 91 -2.01 -7.18 -7.13
N SER A 92 -1.10 -7.77 -6.35
CA SER A 92 -0.20 -8.83 -6.81
C SER A 92 -0.87 -10.20 -6.89
N ARG A 93 -2.05 -10.37 -6.28
CA ARG A 93 -2.83 -11.61 -6.28
C ARG A 93 -4.18 -11.44 -6.96
N TRP A 94 -4.26 -10.52 -7.88
CA TRP A 94 -5.51 -10.08 -8.53
C TRP A 94 -6.27 -11.21 -9.21
N THR A 95 -5.57 -12.13 -9.88
CA THR A 95 -6.21 -13.24 -10.59
C THR A 95 -6.79 -14.31 -9.66
N GLN A 96 -6.46 -14.27 -8.36
CA GLN A 96 -7.00 -15.19 -7.36
C GLN A 96 -8.40 -14.80 -6.88
N TYR A 97 -8.82 -13.54 -7.11
CA TYR A 97 -10.19 -13.12 -6.85
C TYR A 97 -11.11 -13.60 -7.98
N ASN A 98 -12.34 -14.00 -7.67
CA ASN A 98 -13.34 -14.27 -8.68
C ASN A 98 -13.81 -12.97 -9.40
N PRO A 99 -14.50 -13.04 -10.55
CA PRO A 99 -14.90 -11.84 -11.29
C PRO A 99 -15.77 -10.85 -10.50
N PHE A 100 -16.67 -11.34 -9.65
CA PHE A 100 -17.57 -10.50 -8.86
C PHE A 100 -16.78 -9.78 -7.74
N ASP A 101 -15.88 -10.48 -7.04
CA ASP A 101 -15.02 -9.86 -6.03
C ASP A 101 -14.11 -8.80 -6.66
N ARG A 102 -13.58 -9.04 -7.87
CA ARG A 102 -12.78 -8.03 -8.59
C ARG A 102 -13.59 -6.78 -8.91
N ALA A 103 -14.85 -6.95 -9.37
CA ALA A 103 -15.73 -5.83 -9.66
C ALA A 103 -16.01 -4.99 -8.40
N ASP A 104 -16.35 -5.64 -7.27
CA ASP A 104 -16.56 -4.98 -5.98
C ASP A 104 -15.28 -4.27 -5.47
N LEU A 105 -14.12 -4.88 -5.67
CA LEU A 105 -12.83 -4.26 -5.29
C LEU A 105 -12.52 -3.03 -6.15
N LEU A 106 -12.86 -3.04 -7.45
CA LEU A 106 -12.71 -1.87 -8.33
C LEU A 106 -13.60 -0.72 -7.88
N ASP A 107 -14.87 -1.00 -7.55
CA ASP A 107 -15.80 0.01 -7.01
C ASP A 107 -15.27 0.60 -5.69
N LYS A 108 -14.73 -0.24 -4.80
CA LYS A 108 -14.10 0.21 -3.55
C LYS A 108 -12.85 1.04 -3.78
N ILE A 109 -12.02 0.73 -4.78
CA ILE A 109 -10.85 1.55 -5.14
C ILE A 109 -11.30 2.97 -5.49
N CYS A 110 -12.31 3.11 -6.37
CA CYS A 110 -12.86 4.42 -6.73
C CYS A 110 -13.47 5.13 -5.50
N GLU A 111 -14.33 4.46 -4.73
CA GLU A 111 -14.98 5.05 -3.54
C GLU A 111 -13.95 5.56 -2.53
N ARG A 112 -12.92 4.77 -2.23
CA ARG A 112 -11.92 5.14 -1.24
C ARG A 112 -11.01 6.29 -1.70
N ALA A 113 -10.64 6.30 -2.98
CA ALA A 113 -9.85 7.38 -3.56
C ALA A 113 -10.66 8.69 -3.65
N SER A 114 -11.91 8.65 -4.15
CA SER A 114 -12.76 9.83 -4.31
C SER A 114 -13.20 10.46 -2.98
N THR A 115 -13.40 9.65 -1.95
CA THR A 115 -13.71 10.14 -0.59
C THR A 115 -12.49 10.58 0.21
N GLY A 116 -11.27 10.43 -0.34
CA GLY A 116 -10.01 10.77 0.34
C GLY A 116 -9.66 9.86 1.51
N LYS A 117 -10.35 8.72 1.68
CA LYS A 117 -10.03 7.72 2.70
C LYS A 117 -8.73 6.97 2.39
N MET A 118 -8.41 6.82 1.09
CA MET A 118 -7.16 6.24 0.61
C MET A 118 -6.51 7.16 -0.43
N PRO A 119 -5.18 7.29 -0.40
CA PRO A 119 -4.26 6.80 0.64
C PRO A 119 -4.49 7.52 1.99
N PRO A 120 -4.12 6.88 3.13
CA PRO A 120 -4.24 7.50 4.46
C PRO A 120 -3.49 8.83 4.55
N TRP A 121 -3.98 9.78 5.36
CA TRP A 121 -3.38 11.11 5.45
C TRP A 121 -1.93 11.07 5.95
N GLN A 122 -1.61 10.14 6.87
CA GLN A 122 -0.25 9.94 7.40
C GLN A 122 0.72 9.56 6.28
N TYR A 123 0.30 8.64 5.40
CA TYR A 123 1.09 8.23 4.24
C TYR A 123 1.31 9.40 3.28
N ARG A 124 0.25 10.15 2.96
CA ARG A 124 0.33 11.35 2.09
C ARG A 124 1.20 12.49 2.64
N MET A 125 1.42 12.54 3.96
CA MET A 125 2.33 13.52 4.57
C MET A 125 3.79 13.24 4.23
N LEU A 126 4.17 11.96 4.21
CA LEU A 126 5.54 11.52 3.97
C LEU A 126 5.81 11.18 2.50
N HIS A 127 4.76 10.94 1.71
CA HIS A 127 4.80 10.57 0.30
C HIS A 127 3.97 11.55 -0.53
N SER A 128 4.59 12.64 -0.97
CA SER A 128 3.91 13.69 -1.74
C SER A 128 3.38 13.19 -3.09
N GLU A 129 4.04 12.20 -3.69
CA GLU A 129 3.67 11.53 -4.93
C GLU A 129 2.38 10.72 -4.80
N ALA A 130 2.02 10.30 -3.59
CA ALA A 130 0.77 9.58 -3.33
C ALA A 130 -0.47 10.49 -3.21
N ARG A 131 -0.28 11.80 -3.37
CA ARG A 131 -1.40 12.75 -3.38
C ARG A 131 -2.04 12.77 -4.76
N LEU A 132 -3.06 11.93 -4.94
CA LEU A 132 -3.80 11.90 -6.19
C LEU A 132 -4.49 13.24 -6.46
N SER A 133 -4.31 13.77 -7.66
CA SER A 133 -5.02 14.95 -8.14
C SER A 133 -6.46 14.60 -8.56
N ALA A 134 -7.32 15.60 -8.70
CA ALA A 134 -8.68 15.37 -9.20
C ALA A 134 -8.73 14.71 -10.60
N PRO A 135 -7.84 15.03 -11.55
CA PRO A 135 -7.72 14.25 -12.79
C PRO A 135 -7.34 12.79 -12.59
N ASP A 136 -6.39 12.49 -11.66
CA ASP A 136 -5.96 11.12 -11.39
C ASP A 136 -7.11 10.28 -10.79
N ILE A 137 -7.85 10.86 -9.85
CA ILE A 137 -9.03 10.23 -9.23
C ILE A 137 -10.10 9.95 -10.30
N ARG A 138 -10.39 10.91 -11.19
CA ARG A 138 -11.35 10.69 -12.28
C ARG A 138 -10.89 9.56 -13.19
N ALA A 139 -9.64 9.58 -13.66
CA ALA A 139 -9.13 8.53 -14.54
C ALA A 139 -9.17 7.14 -13.88
N LEU A 140 -8.86 7.09 -12.56
CA LEU A 140 -8.94 5.87 -11.76
C LEU A 140 -10.38 5.36 -11.67
N CYS A 141 -11.35 6.22 -11.34
CA CYS A 141 -12.76 5.86 -11.24
C CYS A 141 -13.36 5.43 -12.60
N ASP A 142 -13.10 6.19 -13.65
CA ASP A 142 -13.57 5.86 -14.99
C ASP A 142 -13.04 4.50 -15.49
N TRP A 143 -11.80 4.18 -15.13
CA TRP A 143 -11.23 2.87 -15.45
C TRP A 143 -11.86 1.78 -14.59
N SER A 144 -12.00 1.99 -13.28
CA SER A 144 -12.57 1.03 -12.33
C SER A 144 -14.00 0.63 -12.75
N GLU A 145 -14.85 1.62 -13.07
CA GLU A 145 -16.24 1.39 -13.50
C GLU A 145 -16.30 0.58 -14.79
N ARG A 146 -15.52 0.95 -15.80
CA ARG A 146 -15.51 0.22 -17.08
C ARG A 146 -15.04 -1.22 -16.91
N GLU A 147 -14.02 -1.44 -16.10
CA GLU A 147 -13.46 -2.77 -15.88
C GLU A 147 -14.40 -3.63 -15.01
N ALA A 148 -15.05 -3.06 -14.00
CA ALA A 148 -16.06 -3.75 -13.20
C ALA A 148 -17.25 -4.20 -14.08
N ALA A 149 -17.75 -3.31 -14.94
CA ALA A 149 -18.81 -3.65 -15.88
C ALA A 149 -18.40 -4.79 -16.84
N ARG A 150 -17.16 -4.76 -17.35
CA ARG A 150 -16.61 -5.82 -18.21
C ARG A 150 -16.55 -7.17 -17.50
N LEU A 151 -16.12 -7.18 -16.24
CA LEU A 151 -16.02 -8.41 -15.44
C LEU A 151 -17.38 -9.05 -15.17
N VAL A 152 -18.39 -8.24 -14.87
CA VAL A 152 -19.76 -8.71 -14.62
C VAL A 152 -20.40 -9.26 -15.92
N GLN A 153 -20.18 -8.62 -17.07
CA GLN A 153 -20.72 -9.08 -18.36
C GLN A 153 -19.99 -10.32 -18.90
N GLY A 154 -18.70 -10.46 -18.68
CA GLY A 154 -17.90 -11.58 -19.17
C GLY A 154 -17.91 -12.82 -18.26
N GLY A 155 -18.50 -12.73 -17.07
CA GLY A 155 -18.65 -13.81 -16.11
C GLY A 155 -19.99 -14.58 -16.22
N SER A 156 -20.78 -14.30 -17.27
CA SER A 156 -22.07 -14.94 -17.54
C SER A 156 -21.91 -16.13 -18.47
#